data_f9801fdf467aacf4b974279782aa9b52
#
_entry.id   f9801fdf467aacf4b974279782aa9b52
#
_cell.length_a   1.000
_cell.length_b   1.000
_cell.length_c   1.000
_cell.angle_alpha   90.00
_cell.angle_beta   90.00
_cell.angle_gamma   90.00
#
_symmetry.space_group_name_H-M   'P 1'
#
loop_
_entity.id
_entity.type
_entity.pdbx_description
1 polymer ?
#
loop_
_entity_poly.entity_id
_entity_poly.type
_entity_poly.pdbx_seq_one_letter_code
_entity_poly.pdbx_strand_id
1 'polypeptide(L)'
;MPSSHGTVAVEVAQVSKRFRLYHEKYTSLKERFIHLGRIPHEDFWALRDINLEIREGETVGLLGHNGSGKSTLLKCIAGILQPTTGIIKVRGRLAALLELGAGFQPELSGRDNIFLNASLLGLSRREVERRFDAIVAFAELEQFIDNQVKYYSSGMYVRLGFAVAVHMDPDILLVDEVLAVGDENFQRKCLDRVRQFQREGRTIIFVSHSPDLVRQICDWAAVLDQGDMVAAGAPGEAIRSFREHLLERQRFAEARELELQLQQGGEEAQGERPEVTGQEARRNLEVRITQVSFEYEGCEDRPYVLPGQTLIVRVGYEAPVRVDDVVVGLGVYDLEGRFVFGASTEGSGVDAGPVEGGAEVAFTFDQIPLLDGTFLVSVGVHSQDQGTVYDWTDQRHQFEVMNPGGYPGVVHAPFRVTRRDQPLATEPATEVSAR
;
A
#
# COMPACT_ATOMS: atom_id res chain seq x y z
N MET A 1 -21.01 -4.59 -11.89
CA MET A 1 -20.68 -5.86 -12.59
C MET A 1 -20.00 -5.49 -13.89
N PRO A 2 -18.79 -6.03 -14.20
CA PRO A 2 -18.14 -5.74 -15.47
C PRO A 2 -18.93 -6.33 -16.65
N SER A 3 -18.82 -5.66 -17.79
CA SER A 3 -19.55 -5.96 -19.04
C SER A 3 -19.31 -7.39 -19.53
N SER A 4 -20.38 -8.11 -19.88
CA SER A 4 -20.45 -9.57 -20.08
C SER A 4 -19.88 -10.13 -21.41
N HIS A 5 -18.97 -9.46 -22.16
CA HIS A 5 -18.61 -9.87 -23.51
C HIS A 5 -17.11 -9.80 -23.85
N GLY A 6 -16.21 -10.14 -22.93
CA GLY A 6 -14.76 -10.23 -23.21
C GLY A 6 -14.23 -11.66 -23.09
N THR A 7 -13.23 -12.01 -23.90
CA THR A 7 -12.48 -13.27 -23.77
C THR A 7 -11.73 -13.28 -22.42
N VAL A 8 -11.74 -14.40 -21.69
CA VAL A 8 -10.99 -14.56 -20.45
C VAL A 8 -9.50 -14.74 -20.78
N ALA A 9 -8.66 -13.81 -20.32
CA ALA A 9 -7.20 -13.84 -20.46
C ALA A 9 -6.55 -14.72 -19.37
N VAL A 10 -7.03 -14.59 -18.12
CA VAL A 10 -6.55 -15.40 -16.98
C VAL A 10 -7.74 -15.95 -16.22
N GLU A 11 -7.77 -17.28 -16.07
CA GLU A 11 -8.75 -18.02 -15.28
C GLU A 11 -8.03 -18.73 -14.14
N VAL A 12 -8.38 -18.42 -12.90
CA VAL A 12 -7.92 -19.09 -11.68
C VAL A 12 -9.14 -19.78 -11.06
N ALA A 13 -9.15 -21.10 -11.05
CA ALA A 13 -10.29 -21.89 -10.59
C ALA A 13 -9.90 -22.78 -9.41
N GLN A 14 -10.47 -22.52 -8.24
CA GLN A 14 -10.32 -23.28 -6.98
C GLN A 14 -8.85 -23.50 -6.60
N VAL A 15 -8.01 -22.48 -6.80
CA VAL A 15 -6.57 -22.59 -6.60
C VAL A 15 -6.20 -22.49 -5.13
N SER A 16 -5.52 -23.52 -4.63
CA SER A 16 -4.88 -23.50 -3.33
C SER A 16 -3.39 -23.82 -3.45
N LYS A 17 -2.58 -23.17 -2.62
CA LYS A 17 -1.13 -23.41 -2.53
C LYS A 17 -0.69 -23.64 -1.11
N ARG A 18 -0.08 -24.78 -0.87
CA ARG A 18 0.47 -25.19 0.41
C ARG A 18 1.99 -25.30 0.32
N PHE A 19 2.65 -24.81 1.39
CA PHE A 19 4.08 -25.01 1.64
C PHE A 19 4.25 -25.89 2.88
N ARG A 20 5.32 -26.70 2.92
CA ARG A 20 5.71 -27.47 4.10
C ARG A 20 6.82 -26.72 4.82
N LEU A 21 6.55 -26.33 6.05
CA LEU A 21 7.52 -25.69 6.92
C LEU A 21 8.19 -26.76 7.79
N TYR A 22 9.51 -26.84 7.71
CA TYR A 22 10.31 -27.76 8.49
C TYR A 22 10.97 -26.96 9.62
N HIS A 23 10.56 -27.21 10.87
CA HIS A 23 11.04 -26.47 12.04
C HIS A 23 12.41 -26.92 12.54
N GLU A 24 12.85 -28.14 12.20
CA GLU A 24 14.14 -28.67 12.63
C GLU A 24 14.99 -29.14 11.45
N LYS A 25 16.25 -28.68 11.42
CA LYS A 25 17.30 -29.27 10.59
C LYS A 25 18.05 -30.26 11.46
N TYR A 26 17.78 -31.57 11.31
CA TYR A 26 18.64 -32.56 11.94
C TYR A 26 20.05 -32.43 11.37
N THR A 27 20.99 -31.97 12.20
CA THR A 27 22.41 -31.80 11.85
C THR A 27 23.20 -33.09 12.01
N SER A 28 22.66 -34.11 12.72
CA SER A 28 23.32 -35.37 13.00
C SER A 28 22.68 -36.55 12.24
N LEU A 29 23.55 -37.37 11.63
CA LEU A 29 23.14 -38.66 11.01
C LEU A 29 22.46 -39.60 12.02
N LYS A 30 22.79 -39.50 13.31
CA LYS A 30 22.22 -40.31 14.40
C LYS A 30 20.75 -39.95 14.68
N GLU A 31 20.40 -38.66 14.66
CA GLU A 31 19.03 -38.19 14.83
C GLU A 31 18.15 -38.59 13.64
N ARG A 32 18.71 -38.62 12.44
CA ARG A 32 18.04 -39.06 11.21
C ARG A 32 17.62 -40.53 11.27
N PHE A 33 18.42 -41.39 11.94
CA PHE A 33 18.12 -42.81 12.12
C PHE A 33 17.07 -43.05 13.22
N ILE A 34 17.07 -42.25 14.29
CA ILE A 34 16.14 -42.41 15.43
C ILE A 34 14.69 -42.07 15.01
N HIS A 35 14.49 -41.11 14.15
CA HIS A 35 13.16 -40.65 13.73
C HIS A 35 12.62 -41.30 12.43
N LEU A 36 13.23 -42.43 11.99
CA LEU A 36 12.72 -43.23 10.83
C LEU A 36 12.31 -42.39 9.62
N GLY A 37 13.02 -41.29 9.34
CA GLY A 37 12.86 -40.52 8.11
C GLY A 37 11.62 -39.60 8.02
N ARG A 38 10.80 -39.47 9.08
CA ARG A 38 9.69 -38.51 9.11
C ARG A 38 10.11 -37.23 9.83
N ILE A 39 10.46 -36.21 9.04
CA ILE A 39 10.73 -34.88 9.60
C ILE A 39 9.38 -34.23 9.90
N PRO A 40 9.12 -33.79 11.16
CA PRO A 40 7.93 -33.05 11.47
C PRO A 40 7.83 -31.80 10.58
N HIS A 41 6.72 -31.60 9.95
CA HIS A 41 6.48 -30.43 9.14
C HIS A 41 5.09 -29.88 9.45
N GLU A 42 4.96 -28.59 9.37
CA GLU A 42 3.71 -27.90 9.43
C GLU A 42 3.28 -27.50 8.03
N ASP A 43 2.01 -27.69 7.70
CA ASP A 43 1.45 -27.29 6.44
C ASP A 43 0.97 -25.84 6.51
N PHE A 44 1.65 -24.94 5.80
CA PHE A 44 1.28 -23.54 5.64
C PHE A 44 0.54 -23.32 4.33
N TRP A 45 -0.72 -22.90 4.43
CA TRP A 45 -1.54 -22.56 3.27
C TRP A 45 -1.37 -21.10 2.91
N ALA A 46 -0.65 -20.84 1.81
CA ALA A 46 -0.43 -19.49 1.29
C ALA A 46 -1.57 -18.99 0.40
N LEU A 47 -2.37 -19.91 -0.17
CA LEU A 47 -3.59 -19.63 -0.93
C LEU A 47 -4.63 -20.72 -0.60
N ARG A 48 -5.90 -20.29 -0.50
CA ARG A 48 -7.04 -21.17 -0.18
C ARG A 48 -8.19 -20.86 -1.13
N ASP A 49 -8.54 -21.84 -1.95
CA ASP A 49 -9.71 -21.83 -2.85
C ASP A 49 -9.92 -20.51 -3.64
N ILE A 50 -8.83 -19.96 -4.20
CA ILE A 50 -8.88 -18.71 -4.95
C ILE A 50 -9.59 -18.94 -6.28
N ASN A 51 -10.58 -18.08 -6.53
CA ASN A 51 -11.34 -18.04 -7.78
C ASN A 51 -11.27 -16.61 -8.36
N LEU A 52 -10.70 -16.48 -9.57
CA LEU A 52 -10.46 -15.18 -10.20
C LEU A 52 -10.53 -15.32 -11.72
N GLU A 53 -11.30 -14.43 -12.35
CA GLU A 53 -11.37 -14.33 -13.82
C GLU A 53 -10.96 -12.91 -14.23
N ILE A 54 -9.97 -12.80 -15.12
CA ILE A 54 -9.49 -11.54 -15.68
C ILE A 54 -9.69 -11.59 -17.19
N ARG A 55 -10.35 -10.57 -17.73
CA ARG A 55 -10.65 -10.48 -19.16
C ARG A 55 -9.54 -9.76 -19.92
N GLU A 56 -9.50 -10.00 -21.23
CA GLU A 56 -8.58 -9.28 -22.11
C GLU A 56 -8.80 -7.77 -22.01
N GLY A 57 -7.73 -7.01 -21.86
CA GLY A 57 -7.74 -5.56 -21.77
C GLY A 57 -8.05 -4.98 -20.39
N GLU A 58 -8.39 -5.82 -19.41
CA GLU A 58 -8.62 -5.35 -18.03
C GLU A 58 -7.31 -5.11 -17.28
N THR A 59 -7.32 -4.07 -16.45
CA THR A 59 -6.27 -3.83 -15.44
C THR A 59 -6.82 -4.14 -14.06
N VAL A 60 -6.25 -5.16 -13.42
CA VAL A 60 -6.72 -5.69 -12.14
C VAL A 60 -5.70 -5.42 -11.04
N GLY A 61 -6.16 -4.83 -9.93
CA GLY A 61 -5.37 -4.63 -8.72
C GLY A 61 -5.46 -5.82 -7.77
N LEU A 62 -4.34 -6.28 -7.22
CA LEU A 62 -4.32 -7.20 -6.09
C LEU A 62 -3.83 -6.47 -4.85
N LEU A 63 -4.73 -6.28 -3.90
CA LEU A 63 -4.49 -5.65 -2.60
C LEU A 63 -4.31 -6.71 -1.50
N GLY A 64 -3.62 -6.37 -0.44
CA GLY A 64 -3.43 -7.21 0.73
C GLY A 64 -2.14 -6.85 1.46
N HIS A 65 -2.06 -7.15 2.76
CA HIS A 65 -0.85 -6.93 3.54
C HIS A 65 0.30 -7.89 3.14
N ASN A 66 1.49 -7.66 3.71
CA ASN A 66 2.63 -8.58 3.53
C ASN A 66 2.28 -9.96 4.09
N GLY A 67 2.53 -11.01 3.29
CA GLY A 67 2.17 -12.39 3.64
C GLY A 67 0.72 -12.79 3.34
N SER A 68 -0.11 -11.94 2.74
CA SER A 68 -1.50 -12.28 2.38
C SER A 68 -1.64 -13.29 1.23
N GLY A 69 -0.56 -13.56 0.48
CA GLY A 69 -0.57 -14.53 -0.63
C GLY A 69 -0.42 -13.92 -2.04
N LYS A 70 -0.39 -12.57 -2.19
CA LYS A 70 -0.31 -11.88 -3.49
C LYS A 70 0.82 -12.40 -4.40
N SER A 71 2.06 -12.35 -3.91
CA SER A 71 3.23 -12.79 -4.69
C SER A 71 3.17 -14.30 -4.98
N THR A 72 2.56 -15.10 -4.10
CA THR A 72 2.33 -16.53 -4.35
C THR A 72 1.32 -16.73 -5.47
N LEU A 73 0.22 -15.98 -5.49
CA LEU A 73 -0.78 -16.04 -6.57
C LEU A 73 -0.17 -15.60 -7.89
N LEU A 74 0.57 -14.50 -7.93
CA LEU A 74 1.26 -14.05 -9.14
C LEU A 74 2.25 -15.09 -9.66
N LYS A 75 3.06 -15.72 -8.78
CA LYS A 75 3.99 -16.78 -9.16
C LYS A 75 3.26 -18.03 -9.70
N CYS A 76 2.06 -18.31 -9.21
CA CYS A 76 1.21 -19.36 -9.75
C CYS A 76 0.66 -18.99 -11.14
N ILE A 77 0.19 -17.75 -11.33
CA ILE A 77 -0.28 -17.25 -12.64
C ILE A 77 0.86 -17.22 -13.66
N ALA A 78 2.07 -16.80 -13.23
CA ALA A 78 3.27 -16.79 -14.07
C ALA A 78 3.80 -18.20 -14.41
N GLY A 79 3.24 -19.28 -13.82
CA GLY A 79 3.73 -20.65 -14.01
C GLY A 79 5.04 -20.97 -13.29
N ILE A 80 5.56 -20.04 -12.45
CA ILE A 80 6.78 -20.23 -11.64
C ILE A 80 6.50 -21.24 -10.52
N LEU A 81 5.30 -21.17 -9.91
CA LEU A 81 4.86 -22.10 -8.89
C LEU A 81 3.66 -22.90 -9.38
N GLN A 82 3.69 -24.20 -9.18
CA GLN A 82 2.51 -25.04 -9.42
C GLN A 82 1.54 -24.94 -8.24
N PRO A 83 0.24 -24.75 -8.47
CA PRO A 83 -0.76 -24.85 -7.41
C PRO A 83 -0.79 -26.25 -6.80
N THR A 84 -1.22 -26.36 -5.54
CA THR A 84 -1.42 -27.65 -4.87
C THR A 84 -2.73 -28.30 -5.32
N THR A 85 -3.77 -27.49 -5.49
CA THR A 85 -5.07 -27.87 -6.05
C THR A 85 -5.59 -26.77 -6.95
N GLY A 86 -6.55 -27.10 -7.81
CA GLY A 86 -7.15 -26.15 -8.75
C GLY A 86 -6.37 -26.02 -10.05
N ILE A 87 -6.82 -25.12 -10.91
CA ILE A 87 -6.27 -24.94 -12.27
C ILE A 87 -6.12 -23.46 -12.56
N ILE A 88 -5.02 -23.10 -13.21
CA ILE A 88 -4.79 -21.77 -13.77
C ILE A 88 -4.64 -21.89 -15.28
N LYS A 89 -5.42 -21.11 -16.03
CA LYS A 89 -5.31 -20.99 -17.48
C LYS A 89 -4.94 -19.57 -17.85
N VAL A 90 -3.91 -19.42 -18.67
CA VAL A 90 -3.43 -18.14 -19.19
C VAL A 90 -3.46 -18.20 -20.71
N ARG A 91 -4.05 -17.19 -21.36
CA ARG A 91 -4.13 -17.07 -22.81
C ARG A 91 -3.33 -15.88 -23.29
N GLY A 92 -2.36 -16.14 -24.15
CA GLY A 92 -1.46 -15.11 -24.68
C GLY A 92 -0.07 -15.13 -24.05
N ARG A 93 0.78 -14.21 -24.49
CA ARG A 93 2.14 -14.06 -23.97
C ARG A 93 2.12 -13.29 -22.68
N LEU A 94 2.66 -13.89 -21.63
CA LEU A 94 2.74 -13.28 -20.30
C LEU A 94 4.16 -12.80 -20.04
N ALA A 95 4.31 -11.55 -19.64
CA ALA A 95 5.55 -11.01 -19.06
C ALA A 95 5.33 -10.71 -17.57
N ALA A 96 6.23 -11.21 -16.74
CA ALA A 96 6.18 -11.02 -15.29
C ALA A 96 7.33 -10.12 -14.84
N LEU A 97 7.01 -9.03 -14.16
CA LEU A 97 7.98 -8.13 -13.51
C LEU A 97 8.27 -8.55 -12.06
N LEU A 98 7.94 -9.79 -11.69
CA LEU A 98 8.05 -10.32 -10.32
C LEU A 98 9.49 -10.50 -9.84
N GLU A 99 10.37 -10.84 -10.74
CA GLU A 99 11.78 -11.10 -10.48
C GLU A 99 12.58 -10.44 -11.61
N LEU A 100 12.66 -9.09 -11.58
CA LEU A 100 13.37 -8.34 -12.59
C LEU A 100 14.83 -8.79 -12.70
N GLY A 101 15.23 -9.18 -13.91
CA GLY A 101 16.55 -9.77 -14.14
C GLY A 101 16.65 -11.27 -13.82
N ALA A 102 15.54 -11.95 -13.47
CA ALA A 102 15.56 -13.41 -13.36
C ALA A 102 16.05 -14.02 -14.68
N GLY A 103 17.05 -14.90 -14.57
CA GLY A 103 17.73 -15.48 -15.72
C GLY A 103 18.92 -14.65 -16.25
N PHE A 104 19.21 -13.49 -15.68
CA PHE A 104 20.45 -12.80 -16.00
C PHE A 104 21.67 -13.58 -15.52
N GLN A 105 22.66 -13.68 -16.35
CA GLN A 105 23.93 -14.32 -16.05
C GLN A 105 24.95 -13.22 -15.70
N PRO A 106 25.46 -13.21 -14.45
CA PRO A 106 26.35 -12.14 -13.97
C PRO A 106 27.65 -12.00 -14.80
N GLU A 107 28.13 -13.09 -15.38
CA GLU A 107 29.37 -13.13 -16.16
C GLU A 107 29.18 -12.67 -17.62
N LEU A 108 27.94 -12.54 -18.08
CA LEU A 108 27.62 -12.03 -19.41
C LEU A 108 27.46 -10.50 -19.39
N SER A 109 27.65 -9.87 -20.57
CA SER A 109 27.38 -8.46 -20.75
C SER A 109 25.87 -8.15 -20.63
N GLY A 110 25.52 -6.87 -20.43
CA GLY A 110 24.11 -6.44 -20.51
C GLY A 110 23.49 -6.76 -21.86
N ARG A 111 24.26 -6.60 -22.94
CA ARG A 111 23.88 -6.97 -24.31
C ARG A 111 23.49 -8.45 -24.38
N ASP A 112 24.38 -9.34 -23.96
CA ASP A 112 24.15 -10.77 -24.03
C ASP A 112 22.98 -11.19 -23.15
N ASN A 113 22.80 -10.55 -21.98
CA ASN A 113 21.67 -10.78 -21.10
C ASN A 113 20.32 -10.35 -21.71
N ILE A 114 20.28 -9.27 -22.51
CA ILE A 114 19.08 -8.90 -23.26
C ILE A 114 18.69 -10.05 -24.21
N PHE A 115 19.63 -10.55 -25.00
CA PHE A 115 19.36 -11.66 -25.95
C PHE A 115 18.97 -12.95 -25.22
N LEU A 116 19.67 -13.28 -24.14
CA LEU A 116 19.38 -14.47 -23.34
C LEU A 116 17.97 -14.40 -22.73
N ASN A 117 17.64 -13.32 -22.04
CA ASN A 117 16.37 -13.16 -21.37
C ASN A 117 15.20 -13.10 -22.35
N ALA A 118 15.36 -12.36 -23.44
CA ALA A 118 14.36 -12.30 -24.50
C ALA A 118 14.11 -13.67 -25.15
N SER A 119 15.16 -14.47 -25.34
CA SER A 119 15.04 -15.85 -25.85
C SER A 119 14.27 -16.74 -24.88
N LEU A 120 14.52 -16.62 -23.57
CA LEU A 120 13.77 -17.36 -22.54
C LEU A 120 12.27 -16.97 -22.54
N LEU A 121 11.96 -15.73 -22.90
CA LEU A 121 10.60 -15.21 -23.05
C LEU A 121 9.98 -15.52 -24.43
N GLY A 122 10.68 -16.30 -25.27
CA GLY A 122 10.17 -16.82 -26.55
C GLY A 122 10.34 -15.90 -27.76
N LEU A 123 11.13 -14.80 -27.65
CA LEU A 123 11.44 -13.96 -28.81
C LEU A 123 12.56 -14.52 -29.66
N SER A 124 12.41 -14.38 -30.96
CA SER A 124 13.48 -14.66 -31.91
C SER A 124 14.58 -13.60 -31.87
N ARG A 125 15.81 -13.98 -32.20
CA ARG A 125 16.95 -13.06 -32.25
C ARG A 125 16.68 -11.83 -33.10
N ARG A 126 15.99 -11.97 -34.24
CA ARG A 126 15.63 -10.85 -35.13
C ARG A 126 14.65 -9.88 -34.51
N GLU A 127 13.74 -10.34 -33.66
CA GLU A 127 12.82 -9.49 -32.92
C GLU A 127 13.55 -8.69 -31.84
N VAL A 128 14.52 -9.30 -31.16
CA VAL A 128 15.35 -8.64 -30.17
C VAL A 128 16.24 -7.58 -30.84
N GLU A 129 16.89 -7.91 -31.96
CA GLU A 129 17.73 -6.98 -32.72
C GLU A 129 16.98 -5.70 -33.11
N ARG A 130 15.71 -5.82 -33.52
CA ARG A 130 14.87 -4.65 -33.89
C ARG A 130 14.51 -3.76 -32.70
N ARG A 131 14.50 -4.30 -31.48
CA ARG A 131 14.09 -3.58 -30.25
C ARG A 131 15.28 -3.21 -29.38
N PHE A 132 16.47 -3.70 -29.73
CA PHE A 132 17.67 -3.61 -28.88
C PHE A 132 17.98 -2.17 -28.47
N ASP A 133 18.06 -1.25 -29.44
CA ASP A 133 18.39 0.15 -29.17
C ASP A 133 17.33 0.82 -28.28
N ALA A 134 16.05 0.48 -28.49
CA ALA A 134 14.95 0.98 -27.64
C ALA A 134 15.04 0.44 -26.20
N ILE A 135 15.41 -0.83 -26.02
CA ILE A 135 15.63 -1.44 -24.69
C ILE A 135 16.77 -0.71 -23.97
N VAL A 136 17.90 -0.52 -24.65
CA VAL A 136 19.08 0.13 -24.06
C VAL A 136 18.80 1.58 -23.71
N ALA A 137 18.15 2.33 -24.60
CA ALA A 137 17.77 3.73 -24.37
C ALA A 137 16.73 3.87 -23.23
N PHE A 138 15.78 2.94 -23.12
CA PHE A 138 14.81 2.94 -22.01
C PHE A 138 15.52 2.72 -20.67
N ALA A 139 16.47 1.77 -20.63
CA ALA A 139 17.25 1.45 -19.42
C ALA A 139 18.28 2.54 -19.07
N GLU A 140 18.62 3.44 -20.01
CA GLU A 140 19.70 4.46 -19.88
C GLU A 140 21.06 3.83 -19.60
N LEU A 141 21.38 2.76 -20.33
CA LEU A 141 22.59 1.96 -20.13
C LEU A 141 23.53 1.94 -21.35
N GLU A 142 23.43 2.93 -22.24
CA GLU A 142 24.20 2.99 -23.50
C GLU A 142 25.71 2.84 -23.26
N GLN A 143 26.23 3.47 -22.20
CA GLN A 143 27.67 3.44 -21.89
C GLN A 143 28.10 2.14 -21.18
N PHE A 144 27.16 1.38 -20.63
CA PHE A 144 27.45 0.21 -19.79
C PHE A 144 27.00 -1.12 -20.40
N ILE A 145 26.28 -1.08 -21.53
CA ILE A 145 25.60 -2.26 -22.08
C ILE A 145 26.54 -3.41 -22.44
N ASP A 146 27.77 -3.11 -22.78
CA ASP A 146 28.80 -4.10 -23.14
C ASP A 146 29.60 -4.59 -21.91
N ASN A 147 29.38 -4.02 -20.72
CA ASN A 147 29.98 -4.47 -19.47
C ASN A 147 29.25 -5.67 -18.89
N GLN A 148 29.98 -6.52 -18.16
CA GLN A 148 29.39 -7.65 -17.44
C GLN A 148 28.43 -7.17 -16.36
N VAL A 149 27.28 -7.84 -16.25
CA VAL A 149 26.19 -7.45 -15.32
C VAL A 149 26.59 -7.54 -13.85
N LYS A 150 27.58 -8.36 -13.50
CA LYS A 150 28.13 -8.41 -12.12
C LYS A 150 28.71 -7.07 -11.63
N TYR A 151 29.05 -6.16 -12.55
CA TYR A 151 29.53 -4.82 -12.22
C TYR A 151 28.42 -3.76 -12.19
N TYR A 152 27.18 -4.15 -12.49
CA TYR A 152 26.06 -3.23 -12.45
C TYR A 152 25.67 -2.91 -11.00
N SER A 153 25.24 -1.67 -10.77
CA SER A 153 24.52 -1.35 -9.54
C SER A 153 23.16 -2.07 -9.50
N SER A 154 22.57 -2.20 -8.32
CA SER A 154 21.22 -2.77 -8.19
C SER A 154 20.20 -2.03 -9.05
N GLY A 155 20.31 -0.68 -9.14
CA GLY A 155 19.46 0.13 -10.00
C GLY A 155 19.64 -0.17 -11.48
N MET A 156 20.89 -0.28 -11.98
CA MET A 156 21.18 -0.64 -13.37
C MET A 156 20.61 -2.02 -13.72
N TYR A 157 20.78 -2.97 -12.81
CA TYR A 157 20.27 -4.34 -12.96
C TYR A 157 18.76 -4.36 -13.15
N VAL A 158 18.04 -3.67 -12.27
CA VAL A 158 16.58 -3.58 -12.31
C VAL A 158 16.09 -2.81 -13.53
N ARG A 159 16.74 -1.69 -13.88
CA ARG A 159 16.41 -0.91 -15.09
C ARG A 159 16.51 -1.76 -16.35
N LEU A 160 17.59 -2.56 -16.48
CA LEU A 160 17.75 -3.44 -17.62
C LEU A 160 16.67 -4.52 -17.65
N GLY A 161 16.38 -5.18 -16.51
CA GLY A 161 15.35 -6.21 -16.42
C GLY A 161 13.95 -5.68 -16.78
N PHE A 162 13.60 -4.51 -16.28
CA PHE A 162 12.34 -3.84 -16.62
C PHE A 162 12.27 -3.48 -18.11
N ALA A 163 13.33 -2.85 -18.65
CA ALA A 163 13.39 -2.46 -20.05
C ALA A 163 13.20 -3.67 -20.98
N VAL A 164 13.87 -4.80 -20.68
CA VAL A 164 13.68 -6.03 -21.44
C VAL A 164 12.21 -6.46 -21.38
N ALA A 165 11.63 -6.61 -20.20
CA ALA A 165 10.26 -7.12 -20.03
C ALA A 165 9.20 -6.27 -20.76
N VAL A 166 9.27 -4.93 -20.66
CA VAL A 166 8.27 -4.04 -21.30
C VAL A 166 8.44 -3.89 -22.81
N HIS A 167 9.56 -4.34 -23.37
CA HIS A 167 9.77 -4.34 -24.83
C HIS A 167 9.47 -5.72 -25.46
N MET A 168 9.04 -6.70 -24.66
CA MET A 168 8.61 -8.03 -25.17
C MET A 168 7.24 -8.01 -25.84
N ASP A 169 6.51 -6.91 -25.78
CA ASP A 169 5.15 -6.77 -26.33
C ASP A 169 4.21 -7.91 -25.82
N PRO A 170 4.02 -7.98 -24.47
CA PRO A 170 3.20 -9.03 -23.90
C PRO A 170 1.71 -8.75 -24.10
N ASP A 171 0.89 -9.82 -24.13
CA ASP A 171 -0.56 -9.73 -24.08
C ASP A 171 -1.04 -9.51 -22.64
N ILE A 172 -0.29 -10.08 -21.67
CA ILE A 172 -0.57 -9.97 -20.24
C ILE A 172 0.70 -9.53 -19.51
N LEU A 173 0.60 -8.47 -18.71
CA LEU A 173 1.68 -7.93 -17.89
C LEU A 173 1.38 -8.16 -16.40
N LEU A 174 2.25 -8.88 -15.71
CA LEU A 174 2.23 -8.97 -14.25
C LEU A 174 3.19 -7.95 -13.67
N VAL A 175 2.67 -7.04 -12.86
CA VAL A 175 3.42 -5.98 -12.21
C VAL A 175 3.34 -6.17 -10.71
N ASP A 176 4.50 -6.39 -10.07
CA ASP A 176 4.61 -6.42 -8.62
C ASP A 176 5.06 -5.04 -8.10
N GLU A 177 5.10 -4.84 -6.82
CA GLU A 177 5.55 -3.63 -6.08
C GLU A 177 6.87 -3.02 -6.60
N VAL A 178 7.57 -3.73 -7.47
CA VAL A 178 8.87 -3.37 -8.06
C VAL A 178 8.85 -2.08 -8.89
N LEU A 179 7.69 -1.46 -9.17
CA LEU A 179 7.64 -0.13 -9.81
C LEU A 179 8.26 0.99 -8.95
N ALA A 180 8.45 0.74 -7.66
CA ALA A 180 9.14 1.68 -6.75
C ALA A 180 10.68 1.61 -6.83
N VAL A 181 11.26 0.83 -7.76
CA VAL A 181 12.71 0.65 -7.87
C VAL A 181 13.31 1.62 -8.89
N GLY A 182 14.48 2.15 -8.56
CA GLY A 182 15.17 3.17 -9.34
C GLY A 182 14.95 4.57 -8.80
N ASP A 183 15.37 5.58 -9.55
CA ASP A 183 15.07 6.98 -9.23
C ASP A 183 13.67 7.38 -9.69
N GLU A 184 13.19 8.52 -9.21
CA GLU A 184 11.86 9.04 -9.49
C GLU A 184 11.58 9.20 -11.00
N ASN A 185 12.60 9.57 -11.79
CA ASN A 185 12.45 9.72 -13.24
C ASN A 185 12.20 8.38 -13.91
N PHE A 186 12.93 7.35 -13.49
CA PHE A 186 12.74 6.01 -14.03
C PHE A 186 11.38 5.40 -13.60
N GLN A 187 10.97 5.61 -12.36
CA GLN A 187 9.63 5.20 -11.89
C GLN A 187 8.52 5.83 -12.73
N ARG A 188 8.65 7.13 -13.06
CA ARG A 188 7.69 7.82 -13.94
C ARG A 188 7.65 7.20 -15.34
N LYS A 189 8.82 6.90 -15.94
CA LYS A 189 8.89 6.18 -17.22
C LYS A 189 8.20 4.81 -17.17
N CYS A 190 8.37 4.07 -16.07
CA CYS A 190 7.73 2.78 -15.87
C CYS A 190 6.19 2.91 -15.83
N LEU A 191 5.67 3.86 -15.05
CA LEU A 191 4.24 4.14 -14.97
C LEU A 191 3.66 4.58 -16.32
N ASP A 192 4.36 5.44 -17.04
CA ASP A 192 3.92 5.90 -18.36
C ASP A 192 3.86 4.73 -19.36
N ARG A 193 4.80 3.77 -19.26
CA ARG A 193 4.77 2.57 -20.09
C ARG A 193 3.59 1.65 -19.72
N VAL A 194 3.28 1.48 -18.44
CA VAL A 194 2.10 0.73 -17.97
C VAL A 194 0.81 1.39 -18.50
N ARG A 195 0.68 2.72 -18.39
CA ARG A 195 -0.46 3.47 -18.94
C ARG A 195 -0.57 3.36 -20.46
N GLN A 196 0.57 3.25 -21.15
CA GLN A 196 0.57 3.00 -22.59
C GLN A 196 -0.01 1.62 -22.90
N PHE A 197 0.41 0.57 -22.19
CA PHE A 197 -0.15 -0.79 -22.34
C PHE A 197 -1.67 -0.82 -22.08
N GLN A 198 -2.16 -0.09 -21.09
CA GLN A 198 -3.60 0.06 -20.87
C GLN A 198 -4.32 0.63 -22.08
N ARG A 199 -3.78 1.73 -22.65
CA ARG A 199 -4.35 2.35 -23.85
C ARG A 199 -4.30 1.46 -25.09
N GLU A 200 -3.34 0.56 -25.16
CA GLU A 200 -3.21 -0.48 -26.18
C GLU A 200 -4.15 -1.67 -25.97
N GLY A 201 -4.92 -1.68 -24.86
CA GLY A 201 -5.86 -2.76 -24.53
C GLY A 201 -5.16 -4.05 -24.03
N ARG A 202 -3.97 -3.93 -23.44
CA ARG A 202 -3.27 -5.07 -22.83
C ARG A 202 -3.85 -5.38 -21.46
N THR A 203 -3.83 -6.65 -21.09
CA THR A 203 -4.26 -7.10 -19.77
C THR A 203 -3.14 -6.87 -18.75
N ILE A 204 -3.46 -6.27 -17.61
CA ILE A 204 -2.48 -5.96 -16.58
C ILE A 204 -2.96 -6.49 -15.23
N ILE A 205 -2.10 -7.24 -14.53
CA ILE A 205 -2.32 -7.62 -13.14
C ILE A 205 -1.31 -6.86 -12.29
N PHE A 206 -1.82 -5.94 -11.50
CA PHE A 206 -1.03 -4.99 -10.74
C PHE A 206 -1.11 -5.29 -9.24
N VAL A 207 0.03 -5.60 -8.61
CA VAL A 207 0.10 -5.77 -7.16
C VAL A 207 0.69 -4.52 -6.54
N SER A 208 0.01 -3.98 -5.58
CA SER A 208 0.48 -2.84 -4.81
C SER A 208 -0.08 -2.87 -3.39
N HIS A 209 0.71 -2.34 -2.47
CA HIS A 209 0.21 -1.96 -1.15
C HIS A 209 -0.23 -0.49 -1.10
N SER A 210 -0.08 0.26 -2.20
CA SER A 210 -0.57 1.64 -2.32
C SER A 210 -1.99 1.68 -2.89
N PRO A 211 -3.01 1.97 -2.07
CA PRO A 211 -4.40 2.10 -2.50
C PRO A 211 -4.59 3.16 -3.59
N ASP A 212 -3.80 4.24 -3.54
CA ASP A 212 -3.91 5.34 -4.50
C ASP A 212 -3.50 4.93 -5.91
N LEU A 213 -2.44 4.12 -6.06
CA LEU A 213 -2.05 3.59 -7.35
C LEU A 213 -3.10 2.64 -7.91
N VAL A 214 -3.66 1.77 -7.07
CA VAL A 214 -4.74 0.87 -7.48
C VAL A 214 -5.96 1.65 -7.94
N ARG A 215 -6.34 2.71 -7.22
CA ARG A 215 -7.46 3.58 -7.60
C ARG A 215 -7.25 4.29 -8.95
N GLN A 216 -6.00 4.71 -9.24
CA GLN A 216 -5.67 5.45 -10.47
C GLN A 216 -5.53 4.58 -11.70
N ILE A 217 -5.12 3.33 -11.52
CA ILE A 217 -4.67 2.48 -12.63
C ILE A 217 -5.66 1.34 -12.90
N CYS A 218 -6.31 0.77 -11.86
CA CYS A 218 -7.05 -0.46 -12.02
C CYS A 218 -8.54 -0.22 -12.35
N ASP A 219 -9.08 -1.08 -13.23
CA ASP A 219 -10.51 -1.12 -13.53
C ASP A 219 -11.30 -1.74 -12.39
N TRP A 220 -10.72 -2.74 -11.74
CA TRP A 220 -11.24 -3.36 -10.53
C TRP A 220 -10.10 -3.96 -9.71
N ALA A 221 -10.37 -4.34 -8.45
CA ALA A 221 -9.36 -4.90 -7.57
C ALA A 221 -9.92 -6.06 -6.74
N ALA A 222 -9.04 -7.00 -6.39
CA ALA A 222 -9.29 -8.07 -5.46
C ALA A 222 -8.42 -7.91 -4.21
N VAL A 223 -8.96 -8.27 -3.06
CA VAL A 223 -8.28 -8.20 -1.76
C VAL A 223 -7.99 -9.60 -1.27
N LEU A 224 -6.71 -9.85 -0.96
CA LEU A 224 -6.30 -11.09 -0.32
C LEU A 224 -5.94 -10.84 1.14
N ASP A 225 -6.44 -11.71 2.02
CA ASP A 225 -6.03 -11.79 3.41
C ASP A 225 -5.79 -13.24 3.83
N GLN A 226 -4.61 -13.52 4.41
CA GLN A 226 -4.19 -14.85 4.89
C GLN A 226 -4.40 -16.00 3.90
N GLY A 227 -4.29 -15.73 2.62
CA GLY A 227 -4.46 -16.72 1.55
C GLY A 227 -5.88 -16.87 1.03
N ASP A 228 -6.85 -16.16 1.58
CA ASP A 228 -8.23 -16.13 1.13
C ASP A 228 -8.51 -14.84 0.33
N MET A 229 -9.43 -14.90 -0.65
CA MET A 229 -9.91 -13.71 -1.34
C MET A 229 -11.15 -13.18 -0.62
N VAL A 230 -10.99 -12.03 0.08
CA VAL A 230 -12.02 -11.49 0.98
C VAL A 230 -12.95 -10.49 0.30
N ALA A 231 -12.49 -9.84 -0.77
CA ALA A 231 -13.31 -8.93 -1.57
C ALA A 231 -12.80 -8.85 -3.01
N ALA A 232 -13.72 -8.53 -3.93
CA ALA A 232 -13.41 -8.17 -5.32
C ALA A 232 -14.48 -7.21 -5.84
N GLY A 233 -14.08 -6.13 -6.51
CA GLY A 233 -15.02 -5.14 -7.03
C GLY A 233 -14.35 -3.87 -7.52
N ALA A 234 -15.11 -2.77 -7.60
CA ALA A 234 -14.56 -1.47 -7.95
C ALA A 234 -13.41 -1.08 -7.01
N PRO A 235 -12.38 -0.34 -7.48
CA PRO A 235 -11.20 -0.04 -6.67
C PRO A 235 -11.53 0.58 -5.30
N GLY A 236 -12.51 1.49 -5.24
CA GLY A 236 -12.93 2.11 -3.98
C GLY A 236 -13.51 1.12 -2.97
N GLU A 237 -14.33 0.15 -3.43
CA GLU A 237 -14.92 -0.89 -2.57
C GLU A 237 -13.84 -1.86 -2.07
N ALA A 238 -12.94 -2.28 -2.96
CA ALA A 238 -11.84 -3.17 -2.60
C ALA A 238 -10.89 -2.51 -1.59
N ILE A 239 -10.55 -1.22 -1.79
CA ILE A 239 -9.71 -0.46 -0.87
C ILE A 239 -10.37 -0.33 0.50
N ARG A 240 -11.69 -0.07 0.55
CA ARG A 240 -12.43 -0.04 1.82
C ARG A 240 -12.33 -1.36 2.55
N SER A 241 -12.65 -2.46 1.88
CA SER A 241 -12.57 -3.79 2.48
C SER A 241 -11.15 -4.11 2.97
N PHE A 242 -10.12 -3.73 2.20
CA PHE A 242 -8.73 -3.88 2.59
C PHE A 242 -8.42 -3.14 3.90
N ARG A 243 -8.88 -1.87 4.03
CA ARG A 243 -8.68 -1.05 5.24
C ARG A 243 -9.44 -1.62 6.43
N GLU A 244 -10.69 -2.04 6.25
CA GLU A 244 -11.50 -2.68 7.31
C GLU A 244 -10.77 -3.89 7.89
N HIS A 245 -10.22 -4.76 7.05
CA HIS A 245 -9.45 -5.94 7.50
C HIS A 245 -8.14 -5.57 8.20
N LEU A 246 -7.44 -4.51 7.75
CA LEU A 246 -6.27 -4.00 8.47
C LEU A 246 -6.62 -3.52 9.87
N LEU A 247 -7.72 -2.78 10.02
CA LEU A 247 -8.20 -2.27 11.30
C LEU A 247 -8.61 -3.39 12.26
N GLU A 248 -9.34 -4.39 11.76
CA GLU A 248 -9.72 -5.56 12.57
C GLU A 248 -8.47 -6.28 13.10
N ARG A 249 -7.45 -6.46 12.25
CA ARG A 249 -6.19 -7.11 12.66
C ARG A 249 -5.44 -6.31 13.71
N GLN A 250 -5.38 -5.00 13.59
CA GLN A 250 -4.76 -4.15 14.60
C GLN A 250 -5.48 -4.29 15.94
N ARG A 251 -6.82 -4.25 15.95
CA ARG A 251 -7.63 -4.46 17.17
C ARG A 251 -7.38 -5.84 17.79
N PHE A 252 -7.31 -6.90 16.99
CA PHE A 252 -6.99 -8.23 17.49
C PHE A 252 -5.56 -8.34 18.04
N ALA A 253 -4.59 -7.68 17.42
CA ALA A 253 -3.20 -7.64 17.91
C ALA A 253 -3.12 -6.91 19.26
N GLU A 254 -3.75 -5.73 19.36
CA GLU A 254 -3.82 -4.95 20.61
C GLU A 254 -4.53 -5.70 21.74
N ALA A 255 -5.68 -6.34 21.43
CA ALA A 255 -6.42 -7.16 22.42
C ALA A 255 -5.58 -8.33 22.92
N ARG A 256 -4.84 -9.00 22.03
CA ARG A 256 -3.96 -10.12 22.38
C ARG A 256 -2.77 -9.67 23.20
N GLU A 257 -2.20 -8.52 22.90
CA GLU A 257 -1.10 -7.94 23.66
C GLU A 257 -1.55 -7.56 25.07
N LEU A 258 -2.75 -6.97 25.19
CA LEU A 258 -3.37 -6.67 26.47
C LEU A 258 -3.65 -7.94 27.30
N GLU A 259 -4.16 -9.01 26.67
CA GLU A 259 -4.36 -10.31 27.34
C GLU A 259 -3.05 -10.91 27.84
N LEU A 260 -1.97 -10.84 27.04
CA LEU A 260 -0.65 -11.31 27.43
C LEU A 260 -0.06 -10.49 28.59
N GLN A 261 -0.27 -9.18 28.60
CA GLN A 261 0.15 -8.31 29.70
C GLN A 261 -0.64 -8.62 30.98
N LEU A 262 -1.95 -8.89 30.90
CA LEU A 262 -2.77 -9.28 32.04
C LEU A 262 -2.40 -10.67 32.56
N GLN A 263 -2.01 -11.62 31.72
CA GLN A 263 -1.54 -12.94 32.12
C GLN A 263 -0.14 -12.91 32.77
N GLN A 264 0.73 -11.99 32.36
CA GLN A 264 2.07 -11.82 32.92
C GLN A 264 2.09 -10.95 34.20
N GLY A 265 1.04 -10.14 34.45
CA GLY A 265 0.91 -9.30 35.65
C GLY A 265 0.54 -10.05 36.94
N GLY A 266 0.50 -11.37 36.93
CA GLY A 266 0.14 -12.21 38.10
C GLY A 266 1.31 -12.71 38.96
N GLU A 267 2.57 -12.48 38.58
CA GLU A 267 3.74 -12.85 39.40
C GLU A 267 4.71 -11.67 39.52
N GLU A 268 4.92 -11.25 40.73
CA GLU A 268 5.79 -10.22 41.28
C GLU A 268 7.00 -9.81 40.39
N ALA A 269 6.96 -8.63 39.80
CA ALA A 269 8.12 -8.01 39.18
C ALA A 269 8.88 -7.13 40.17
N GLN A 270 9.78 -7.74 40.97
CA GLN A 270 11.01 -7.10 41.44
C GLN A 270 12.11 -7.47 40.44
N GLY A 271 12.36 -6.62 39.47
CA GLY A 271 13.48 -6.78 38.52
C GLY A 271 13.50 -5.64 37.54
N GLU A 272 14.64 -4.95 37.48
CA GLU A 272 15.03 -3.79 36.70
C GLU A 272 14.21 -3.52 35.43
N ARG A 273 13.62 -2.34 35.37
CA ARG A 273 12.95 -1.80 34.18
C ARG A 273 13.97 -1.62 33.05
N PRO A 274 13.69 -2.12 31.82
CA PRO A 274 14.46 -1.71 30.66
C PRO A 274 14.28 -0.21 30.46
N GLU A 275 15.35 0.50 30.22
CA GLU A 275 15.33 1.90 29.80
C GLU A 275 14.54 2.03 28.50
N VAL A 276 13.28 2.46 28.60
CA VAL A 276 12.45 2.89 27.49
C VAL A 276 12.89 4.31 27.10
N THR A 277 13.38 4.43 25.89
CA THR A 277 13.90 5.66 25.33
C THR A 277 12.84 6.77 25.29
N GLY A 278 12.98 7.73 26.13
CA GLY A 278 12.92 9.18 25.80
C GLY A 278 11.65 9.95 26.05
N GLN A 279 10.42 9.44 26.05
CA GLN A 279 9.22 10.28 26.25
C GLN A 279 8.20 9.77 27.28
N GLU A 280 8.07 8.49 27.51
CA GLU A 280 7.14 7.94 28.52
C GLU A 280 7.55 8.22 29.99
N ALA A 281 8.77 8.63 30.22
CA ALA A 281 9.33 8.82 31.56
C ALA A 281 8.93 10.15 32.24
N ARG A 282 8.06 10.99 31.65
CA ARG A 282 7.71 12.32 32.18
C ARG A 282 6.22 12.59 32.37
N ARG A 283 5.37 11.56 32.32
CA ARG A 283 3.93 11.72 32.58
C ARG A 283 3.71 11.90 34.07
N ASN A 284 3.10 13.00 34.44
CA ASN A 284 2.75 13.28 35.85
C ASN A 284 1.45 12.58 36.24
N LEU A 285 0.52 12.35 35.28
CA LEU A 285 -0.81 11.73 35.49
C LEU A 285 -1.72 12.43 36.50
N GLU A 286 -1.46 13.69 36.83
CA GLU A 286 -2.38 14.52 37.63
C GLU A 286 -3.65 14.84 36.85
N VAL A 287 -3.55 14.92 35.51
CA VAL A 287 -4.69 14.94 34.59
C VAL A 287 -4.58 13.75 33.66
N ARG A 288 -5.65 12.99 33.48
CA ARG A 288 -5.68 11.81 32.64
C ARG A 288 -6.69 11.94 31.52
N ILE A 289 -6.33 11.47 30.33
CA ILE A 289 -7.25 11.34 29.19
C ILE A 289 -8.14 10.13 29.45
N THR A 290 -9.45 10.33 29.52
CA THR A 290 -10.42 9.26 29.81
C THR A 290 -11.05 8.70 28.54
N GLN A 291 -11.31 9.56 27.55
CA GLN A 291 -11.98 9.17 26.31
C GLN A 291 -11.58 10.08 25.15
N VAL A 292 -11.49 9.50 23.97
CA VAL A 292 -11.42 10.24 22.69
C VAL A 292 -12.47 9.65 21.76
N SER A 293 -13.34 10.48 21.22
CA SER A 293 -14.39 10.07 20.30
C SER A 293 -14.48 11.00 19.09
N PHE A 294 -15.01 10.47 18.00
CA PHE A 294 -15.18 11.17 16.74
C PHE A 294 -16.65 11.24 16.38
N GLU A 295 -17.15 12.43 16.07
CA GLU A 295 -18.51 12.67 15.64
C GLU A 295 -18.51 13.39 14.29
N TYR A 296 -19.38 12.95 13.39
CA TYR A 296 -19.61 13.57 12.06
C TYR A 296 -21.00 13.19 11.57
N GLU A 297 -21.52 13.90 10.59
CA GLU A 297 -22.83 13.62 10.01
C GLU A 297 -22.86 12.21 9.40
N GLY A 298 -23.75 11.36 9.91
CA GLY A 298 -23.90 9.96 9.49
C GLY A 298 -22.96 8.99 10.18
N CYS A 299 -22.33 9.34 11.31
CA CYS A 299 -21.44 8.44 12.07
C CYS A 299 -22.14 7.18 12.62
N GLU A 300 -23.49 7.19 12.75
CA GLU A 300 -24.28 6.02 13.13
C GLU A 300 -24.42 5.00 12.01
N ASP A 301 -24.35 5.46 10.75
CA ASP A 301 -24.60 4.66 9.54
C ASP A 301 -23.30 4.21 8.85
N ARG A 302 -22.21 4.91 9.10
CA ARG A 302 -20.94 4.67 8.39
C ARG A 302 -19.73 4.96 9.28
N PRO A 303 -18.63 4.19 9.17
CA PRO A 303 -17.41 4.36 9.98
C PRO A 303 -16.41 5.39 9.39
N TYR A 304 -16.82 6.26 8.47
CA TYR A 304 -15.94 7.21 7.80
C TYR A 304 -16.61 8.57 7.57
N VAL A 305 -15.79 9.62 7.56
CA VAL A 305 -16.19 11.00 7.25
C VAL A 305 -16.02 11.28 5.74
N LEU A 306 -16.85 12.17 5.16
CA LEU A 306 -16.68 12.61 3.78
C LEU A 306 -15.86 13.90 3.72
N PRO A 307 -15.06 14.14 2.64
CA PRO A 307 -14.35 15.39 2.43
C PRO A 307 -15.25 16.60 2.54
N GLY A 308 -14.81 17.61 3.28
CA GLY A 308 -15.57 18.83 3.49
C GLY A 308 -16.74 18.75 4.49
N GLN A 309 -16.94 17.60 5.13
CA GLN A 309 -17.88 17.50 6.24
C GLN A 309 -17.26 18.04 7.54
N THR A 310 -18.13 18.36 8.49
CA THR A 310 -17.74 18.68 9.86
C THR A 310 -17.27 17.43 10.58
N LEU A 311 -16.08 17.48 11.18
CA LEU A 311 -15.57 16.47 12.09
C LEU A 311 -15.41 17.10 13.47
N ILE A 312 -15.96 16.43 14.49
CA ILE A 312 -15.79 16.83 15.89
C ILE A 312 -14.97 15.76 16.59
N VAL A 313 -13.86 16.16 17.19
CA VAL A 313 -13.02 15.29 18.03
C VAL A 313 -13.25 15.71 19.47
N ARG A 314 -13.88 14.82 20.27
CA ARG A 314 -14.10 15.04 21.69
C ARG A 314 -13.03 14.36 22.51
N VAL A 315 -12.46 15.09 23.43
CA VAL A 315 -11.45 14.61 24.37
C VAL A 315 -11.97 14.79 25.78
N GLY A 316 -12.28 13.68 26.43
CA GLY A 316 -12.59 13.64 27.85
C GLY A 316 -11.32 13.51 28.67
N TYR A 317 -11.22 14.24 29.77
CA TYR A 317 -10.11 14.15 30.70
C TYR A 317 -10.59 14.38 32.14
N GLU A 318 -9.83 13.91 33.11
CA GLU A 318 -10.17 14.00 34.50
C GLU A 318 -8.94 14.32 35.38
N ALA A 319 -9.16 15.02 36.46
CA ALA A 319 -8.17 15.28 37.49
C ALA A 319 -8.76 14.99 38.87
N PRO A 320 -8.15 14.09 39.68
CA PRO A 320 -8.61 13.80 41.03
C PRO A 320 -8.44 14.95 42.03
N VAL A 321 -7.55 15.86 41.71
CA VAL A 321 -7.27 17.09 42.47
C VAL A 321 -7.31 18.25 41.50
N ARG A 322 -7.73 19.43 41.99
CA ARG A 322 -7.82 20.66 41.19
C ARG A 322 -6.49 20.97 40.52
N VAL A 323 -6.48 21.08 39.20
CA VAL A 323 -5.36 21.55 38.37
C VAL A 323 -5.82 22.80 37.60
N ASP A 324 -5.15 23.93 37.81
CA ASP A 324 -5.57 25.24 37.25
C ASP A 324 -5.00 25.48 35.85
N ASP A 325 -3.90 24.83 35.49
CA ASP A 325 -3.12 25.08 34.27
C ASP A 325 -3.18 23.86 33.35
N VAL A 326 -4.20 23.82 32.50
CA VAL A 326 -4.45 22.70 31.60
C VAL A 326 -4.61 23.17 30.16
N VAL A 327 -3.81 22.63 29.28
CA VAL A 327 -3.94 22.75 27.81
C VAL A 327 -4.14 21.38 27.19
N VAL A 328 -5.17 21.24 26.36
CA VAL A 328 -5.43 20.05 25.58
C VAL A 328 -5.05 20.30 24.14
N GLY A 329 -4.26 19.41 23.56
CA GLY A 329 -3.84 19.47 22.17
C GLY A 329 -4.08 18.16 21.43
N LEU A 330 -4.30 18.24 20.14
CA LEU A 330 -4.34 17.08 19.25
C LEU A 330 -3.46 17.28 18.02
N GLY A 331 -2.88 16.18 17.55
CA GLY A 331 -2.14 16.13 16.29
C GLY A 331 -2.71 15.02 15.39
N VAL A 332 -2.89 15.34 14.13
CA VAL A 332 -3.35 14.41 13.10
C VAL A 332 -2.19 14.01 12.21
N TYR A 333 -2.02 12.73 11.98
CA TYR A 333 -0.93 12.11 11.23
C TYR A 333 -1.47 11.20 10.15
N ASP A 334 -0.72 11.00 9.07
CA ASP A 334 -1.01 9.94 8.10
C ASP A 334 -0.49 8.57 8.62
N LEU A 335 -0.78 7.50 7.87
CA LEU A 335 -0.33 6.14 8.22
C LEU A 335 1.20 5.95 8.18
N GLU A 336 1.94 6.88 7.56
CA GLU A 336 3.40 6.89 7.53
C GLU A 336 3.99 7.68 8.71
N GLY A 337 3.12 8.19 9.60
CA GLY A 337 3.50 8.96 10.79
C GLY A 337 3.87 10.40 10.48
N ARG A 338 3.56 10.94 9.29
CA ARG A 338 3.80 12.34 8.94
C ARG A 338 2.71 13.21 9.53
N PHE A 339 3.11 14.27 10.20
CA PHE A 339 2.21 15.27 10.76
C PHE A 339 1.44 16.00 9.65
N VAL A 340 0.11 15.97 9.72
CA VAL A 340 -0.78 16.62 8.75
C VAL A 340 -1.24 17.99 9.25
N PHE A 341 -1.85 18.04 10.43
CA PHE A 341 -2.19 19.29 11.13
C PHE A 341 -2.46 19.01 12.61
N GLY A 342 -2.58 20.08 13.40
CA GLY A 342 -2.94 19.96 14.82
C GLY A 342 -3.75 21.16 15.28
N ALA A 343 -4.36 20.99 16.46
CA ALA A 343 -5.12 22.02 17.13
C ALA A 343 -4.88 21.94 18.65
N SER A 344 -4.98 23.06 19.33
CA SER A 344 -4.90 23.11 20.79
C SER A 344 -5.89 24.13 21.36
N THR A 345 -6.24 23.96 22.62
CA THR A 345 -7.09 24.90 23.35
C THR A 345 -6.41 26.24 23.46
N GLU A 346 -5.10 26.28 23.71
CA GLU A 346 -4.31 27.49 23.75
C GLU A 346 -4.36 28.25 22.40
N GLY A 347 -4.09 27.58 21.30
CA GLY A 347 -4.14 28.17 19.95
C GLY A 347 -5.52 28.67 19.54
N SER A 348 -6.59 28.14 20.15
CA SER A 348 -7.98 28.52 19.90
C SER A 348 -8.49 29.60 20.88
N GLY A 349 -7.70 29.98 21.89
CA GLY A 349 -8.10 30.93 22.93
C GLY A 349 -9.17 30.35 23.88
N VAL A 350 -9.31 29.05 23.96
CA VAL A 350 -10.21 28.33 24.87
C VAL A 350 -9.43 27.92 26.11
N ASP A 351 -9.94 28.26 27.29
CA ASP A 351 -9.35 27.84 28.56
C ASP A 351 -9.88 26.40 28.88
N ALA A 352 -8.98 25.44 28.98
CA ALA A 352 -9.31 24.04 29.34
C ALA A 352 -9.23 23.77 30.85
N GLY A 353 -8.72 24.74 31.66
CA GLY A 353 -8.67 24.68 33.12
C GLY A 353 -9.58 25.72 33.76
N PRO A 354 -9.76 25.74 35.11
CA PRO A 354 -9.32 24.68 36.02
C PRO A 354 -10.18 23.40 35.93
N VAL A 355 -9.55 22.26 36.15
CA VAL A 355 -10.23 20.97 36.19
C VAL A 355 -10.12 20.33 37.57
N GLU A 356 -11.27 19.86 38.10
CA GLU A 356 -11.41 19.02 39.28
C GLU A 356 -12.57 18.05 39.03
N GLY A 357 -12.30 16.75 38.94
CA GLY A 357 -13.21 15.78 38.39
C GLY A 357 -13.07 15.67 36.87
N GLY A 358 -14.16 15.36 36.16
CA GLY A 358 -14.17 15.18 34.71
C GLY A 358 -14.49 16.45 33.94
N ALA A 359 -13.82 16.64 32.81
CA ALA A 359 -14.07 17.71 31.84
C ALA A 359 -13.97 17.16 30.38
N GLU A 360 -14.51 17.88 29.43
CA GLU A 360 -14.46 17.54 28.02
C GLU A 360 -14.18 18.77 27.17
N VAL A 361 -13.31 18.60 26.17
CA VAL A 361 -13.06 19.60 25.12
C VAL A 361 -13.43 19.00 23.76
N ALA A 362 -14.12 19.77 22.92
CA ALA A 362 -14.49 19.39 21.57
C ALA A 362 -13.73 20.26 20.55
N PHE A 363 -12.94 19.64 19.68
CA PHE A 363 -12.31 20.28 18.53
C PHE A 363 -13.22 20.10 17.32
N THR A 364 -13.82 21.17 16.83
CA THR A 364 -14.73 21.15 15.66
C THR A 364 -14.01 21.67 14.44
N PHE A 365 -13.90 20.83 13.43
CA PHE A 365 -13.40 21.16 12.11
C PHE A 365 -14.59 21.29 11.16
N ASP A 366 -15.07 22.50 10.89
CA ASP A 366 -16.30 22.76 10.11
C ASP A 366 -16.27 22.16 8.69
N GLN A 367 -15.09 22.08 8.09
CA GLN A 367 -14.87 21.44 6.81
C GLN A 367 -13.53 20.72 6.87
N ILE A 368 -13.57 19.39 7.11
CA ILE A 368 -12.33 18.64 7.18
C ILE A 368 -11.58 18.71 5.83
N PRO A 369 -10.33 19.22 5.81
CA PRO A 369 -9.61 19.48 4.58
C PRO A 369 -8.87 18.21 4.07
N LEU A 370 -9.39 17.04 4.37
CA LEU A 370 -8.79 15.78 4.00
C LEU A 370 -9.59 15.12 2.88
N LEU A 371 -8.90 14.43 1.97
CA LEU A 371 -9.54 13.71 0.88
C LEU A 371 -9.76 12.25 1.27
N ASP A 372 -8.80 11.39 1.07
CA ASP A 372 -8.98 9.97 1.25
C ASP A 372 -7.83 9.40 2.09
N GLY A 373 -8.15 8.63 3.09
CA GLY A 373 -7.14 8.01 3.92
C GLY A 373 -7.61 7.69 5.33
N THR A 374 -6.79 6.91 6.02
CA THR A 374 -6.88 6.72 7.47
C THR A 374 -5.90 7.67 8.13
N PHE A 375 -6.37 8.38 9.13
CA PHE A 375 -5.59 9.37 9.87
C PHE A 375 -5.49 8.98 11.32
N LEU A 376 -4.27 9.01 11.85
CA LEU A 376 -3.97 8.72 13.24
C LEU A 376 -4.01 9.99 14.06
N VAL A 377 -4.49 9.92 15.29
CA VAL A 377 -4.64 11.07 16.18
C VAL A 377 -3.88 10.82 17.47
N SER A 378 -2.96 11.74 17.77
CA SER A 378 -2.34 11.86 19.08
C SER A 378 -3.07 12.94 19.87
N VAL A 379 -3.28 12.70 21.16
CA VAL A 379 -3.89 13.67 22.08
C VAL A 379 -2.95 13.87 23.26
N GLY A 380 -2.71 15.13 23.63
CA GLY A 380 -1.87 15.47 24.76
C GLY A 380 -2.55 16.45 25.70
N VAL A 381 -2.29 16.29 26.99
CA VAL A 381 -2.67 17.23 28.04
C VAL A 381 -1.42 17.69 28.75
N HIS A 382 -1.17 18.99 28.78
CA HIS A 382 0.04 19.58 29.35
C HIS A 382 -0.24 20.92 30.05
N SER A 383 0.73 21.42 30.80
CA SER A 383 0.69 22.78 31.38
C SER A 383 0.88 23.85 30.29
N GLN A 384 0.39 25.04 30.52
CA GLN A 384 0.47 26.19 29.60
C GLN A 384 1.92 26.58 29.28
N ASP A 385 2.83 26.43 30.25
CA ASP A 385 4.26 26.68 30.06
C ASP A 385 4.99 25.51 29.33
N GLN A 386 4.27 24.45 28.95
CA GLN A 386 4.78 23.21 28.36
C GLN A 386 5.86 22.49 29.20
N GLY A 387 6.02 22.89 30.46
CA GLY A 387 7.01 22.29 31.36
C GLY A 387 6.59 20.96 31.92
N THR A 388 5.28 20.71 32.01
CA THR A 388 4.71 19.45 32.55
C THR A 388 3.78 18.83 31.51
N VAL A 389 4.05 17.57 31.16
CA VAL A 389 3.13 16.73 30.38
C VAL A 389 2.34 15.87 31.36
N TYR A 390 1.03 16.12 31.48
CA TYR A 390 0.14 15.36 32.36
C TYR A 390 -0.14 13.99 31.78
N ASP A 391 -0.66 13.94 30.55
CA ASP A 391 -0.94 12.68 29.85
C ASP A 391 -0.80 12.84 28.34
N TRP A 392 -0.51 11.72 27.64
CA TRP A 392 -0.30 11.71 26.20
C TRP A 392 -0.68 10.36 25.60
N THR A 393 -1.50 10.38 24.54
CA THR A 393 -1.79 9.19 23.73
C THR A 393 -1.20 9.40 22.34
N ASP A 394 -0.16 8.62 22.01
CA ASP A 394 0.50 8.78 20.71
C ASP A 394 -0.13 7.88 19.67
N GLN A 395 -0.74 8.48 18.64
CA GLN A 395 -1.32 7.83 17.46
C GLN A 395 -2.25 6.62 17.78
N ARG A 396 -2.89 6.63 18.94
CA ARG A 396 -3.77 5.53 19.43
C ARG A 396 -5.20 5.63 18.93
N HIS A 397 -5.60 6.79 18.44
CA HIS A 397 -6.95 7.03 17.96
C HIS A 397 -6.88 7.24 16.46
N GLN A 398 -7.95 6.91 15.73
CA GLN A 398 -7.97 7.05 14.28
C GLN A 398 -9.36 7.35 13.75
N PHE A 399 -9.41 8.03 12.62
CA PHE A 399 -10.63 8.19 11.82
C PHE A 399 -10.30 7.99 10.35
N GLU A 400 -11.32 7.65 9.57
CA GLU A 400 -11.21 7.43 8.14
C GLU A 400 -11.93 8.54 7.38
N VAL A 401 -11.31 9.03 6.31
CA VAL A 401 -11.94 9.91 5.33
C VAL A 401 -12.07 9.14 4.03
N MET A 402 -13.28 9.08 3.46
CA MET A 402 -13.54 8.42 2.20
C MET A 402 -13.98 9.44 1.15
N ASN A 403 -13.31 9.43 0.01
CA ASN A 403 -13.59 10.31 -1.11
C ASN A 403 -14.28 9.57 -2.27
N PRO A 404 -15.61 9.48 -2.30
CA PRO A 404 -16.33 8.81 -3.38
C PRO A 404 -16.19 9.51 -4.73
N GLY A 405 -15.78 10.80 -4.76
CA GLY A 405 -15.56 11.57 -5.98
C GLY A 405 -14.26 11.25 -6.72
N GLY A 406 -13.36 10.45 -6.14
CA GLY A 406 -12.13 9.98 -6.79
C GLY A 406 -11.08 11.06 -7.10
N TYR A 407 -11.15 12.24 -6.47
CA TYR A 407 -10.13 13.28 -6.65
C TYR A 407 -8.81 12.84 -6.01
N PRO A 408 -7.68 12.90 -6.73
CA PRO A 408 -6.39 12.53 -6.18
C PRO A 408 -5.87 13.59 -5.21
N GLY A 409 -5.18 13.17 -4.16
CA GLY A 409 -4.53 14.05 -3.19
C GLY A 409 -4.87 13.71 -1.75
N VAL A 410 -4.24 14.41 -0.81
CA VAL A 410 -4.44 14.27 0.65
C VAL A 410 -5.35 15.37 1.19
N VAL A 411 -5.39 16.52 0.52
CA VAL A 411 -6.10 17.72 0.98
C VAL A 411 -7.27 18.06 0.06
N HIS A 412 -8.43 18.28 0.65
CA HIS A 412 -9.62 18.79 -0.04
C HIS A 412 -9.51 20.30 -0.23
N ALA A 413 -9.37 20.74 -1.48
CA ALA A 413 -9.43 22.16 -1.86
C ALA A 413 -10.68 22.39 -2.70
N PRO A 414 -11.69 23.14 -2.23
CA PRO A 414 -12.86 23.49 -3.04
C PRO A 414 -12.43 24.26 -4.30
N PHE A 415 -12.83 23.81 -5.48
CA PHE A 415 -12.51 24.49 -6.74
C PHE A 415 -13.71 24.57 -7.67
N ARG A 416 -13.67 25.55 -8.59
CA ARG A 416 -14.66 25.68 -9.66
C ARG A 416 -13.91 25.76 -10.99
N VAL A 417 -14.29 24.91 -11.93
CA VAL A 417 -13.79 24.94 -13.29
C VAL A 417 -14.76 25.71 -14.17
N THR A 418 -14.26 26.72 -14.89
CA THR A 418 -15.04 27.44 -15.91
C THR A 418 -14.29 27.35 -17.22
N ARG A 419 -14.95 26.85 -18.25
CA ARG A 419 -14.45 26.88 -19.63
C ARG A 419 -14.90 28.17 -20.30
N ARG A 420 -13.97 28.90 -20.92
CA ARG A 420 -14.27 29.99 -21.87
C ARG A 420 -13.83 29.52 -23.25
N ASP A 421 -14.77 29.39 -24.16
CA ASP A 421 -14.45 29.16 -25.57
C ASP A 421 -13.91 30.47 -26.15
N GLN A 422 -12.66 30.48 -26.64
CA GLN A 422 -12.14 31.56 -27.45
C GLN A 422 -12.52 31.27 -28.91
N PRO A 423 -13.15 32.21 -29.65
CA PRO A 423 -13.32 32.03 -31.07
C PRO A 423 -11.94 31.89 -31.72
N LEU A 424 -11.80 30.93 -32.63
CA LEU A 424 -10.61 30.80 -33.48
C LEU A 424 -10.31 32.14 -34.09
N ALA A 425 -9.11 32.68 -33.92
CA ALA A 425 -8.66 33.87 -34.59
C ALA A 425 -8.74 33.59 -36.11
N THR A 426 -9.70 34.26 -36.79
CA THR A 426 -9.73 34.29 -38.24
C THR A 426 -8.41 34.94 -38.69
N GLU A 427 -7.60 34.22 -39.45
CA GLU A 427 -6.45 34.79 -40.11
C GLU A 427 -6.84 36.05 -40.89
N PRO A 428 -6.09 37.16 -40.78
CA PRO A 428 -6.36 38.33 -41.57
C PRO A 428 -6.21 37.94 -43.04
N ALA A 429 -7.26 38.19 -43.83
CA ALA A 429 -7.25 38.03 -45.28
C ALA A 429 -6.04 38.79 -45.86
N THR A 430 -5.12 38.06 -46.46
CA THR A 430 -3.99 38.63 -47.20
C THR A 430 -4.59 39.38 -48.40
N GLU A 431 -4.64 40.72 -48.32
CA GLU A 431 -4.89 41.54 -49.47
C GLU A 431 -3.80 41.31 -50.52
N VAL A 432 -4.18 40.59 -51.57
CA VAL A 432 -3.37 40.52 -52.80
C VAL A 432 -3.56 41.86 -53.50
N SER A 433 -2.62 42.78 -53.25
CA SER A 433 -2.50 44.00 -54.06
C SER A 433 -2.00 43.63 -55.46
N ALA A 434 -2.93 43.73 -56.39
CA ALA A 434 -2.59 43.75 -57.83
C ALA A 434 -1.92 45.10 -58.18
N ARG A 435 -0.67 45.03 -58.57
CA ARG A 435 -0.04 45.95 -59.57
C ARG A 435 1.11 45.25 -60.30
#